data_d94d9f0d4c7a7a1a95eda72caf0d35ce
#
_entry.id   d94d9f0d4c7a7a1a95eda72caf0d35ce
#
_cell.length_a   1.000
_cell.length_b   1.000
_cell.length_c   1.000
_cell.angle_alpha   90.00
_cell.angle_beta   90.00
_cell.angle_gamma   90.00
#
_symmetry.space_group_name_H-M   'P 1'
#
loop_
_entity.id
_entity.type
_entity.pdbx_description
1 polymer ?
#
loop_
_entity_poly.entity_id
_entity_poly.type
_entity_poly.pdbx_seq_one_letter_code
_entity_poly.pdbx_strand_id
1 'polypeptide(L)'
;MTATTAPAQDVSRYEPARASFVDLVRAELEKILSQRPQRWLIGIAVLLAPLAAIVFCISLPVTQGKTLDGTATGEVLTASLLGIDAATIAAIVFAAVAVGTEYSTGLIQYSITVTPDRTRLLTAKTIAVASVAAVIGIAGVILVGAVAGTAVAGTGRSFVDILGGSGPRMLAGSILMPVFYGLLGAFFALVFRKTAAGILGPITVLVIAAIIGWFGAEVSQVLTPVTPLAGLHSISGIASGAEDIGPLAGGITLIVWLLVGYGIALWRFTRKDA
;
A
#
# COMPACT_ATOMS: atom_id res chain seq x y z
N MET A 1 -66.39 -8.13 -22.27
CA MET A 1 -65.01 -7.75 -21.98
C MET A 1 -64.46 -8.81 -21.05
N THR A 2 -63.72 -9.77 -21.59
CA THR A 2 -63.06 -10.86 -20.84
C THR A 2 -61.67 -10.41 -20.47
N ALA A 3 -61.44 -10.18 -19.14
CA ALA A 3 -60.13 -9.87 -18.62
C ALA A 3 -59.24 -11.12 -18.66
N THR A 4 -58.23 -11.11 -19.51
CA THR A 4 -57.21 -12.15 -19.56
C THR A 4 -56.26 -11.90 -18.40
N THR A 5 -56.39 -12.73 -17.34
CA THR A 5 -55.39 -12.74 -16.24
C THR A 5 -54.09 -13.32 -16.74
N ALA A 6 -53.02 -12.50 -16.78
CA ALA A 6 -51.66 -12.98 -17.08
C ALA A 6 -51.26 -14.02 -15.98
N PRO A 7 -50.58 -15.12 -16.39
CA PRO A 7 -50.12 -16.12 -15.43
C PRO A 7 -49.15 -15.47 -14.42
N ALA A 8 -49.41 -15.70 -13.14
CA ALA A 8 -48.46 -15.29 -12.07
C ALA A 8 -47.11 -15.99 -12.32
N GLN A 9 -46.09 -15.21 -12.59
CA GLN A 9 -44.72 -15.73 -12.68
C GLN A 9 -44.36 -16.35 -11.35
N ASP A 10 -43.99 -17.61 -11.36
CA ASP A 10 -43.54 -18.36 -10.21
C ASP A 10 -42.18 -17.79 -9.73
N VAL A 11 -42.24 -16.83 -8.81
CA VAL A 11 -41.07 -16.15 -8.21
C VAL A 11 -40.30 -17.08 -7.26
N SER A 12 -40.86 -18.27 -6.96
CA SER A 12 -40.30 -19.21 -5.99
C SER A 12 -39.03 -19.94 -6.45
N ARG A 13 -38.62 -19.83 -7.72
CA ARG A 13 -37.46 -20.52 -8.29
C ARG A 13 -36.20 -19.66 -8.44
N TYR A 14 -36.25 -18.41 -8.01
CA TYR A 14 -35.06 -17.58 -8.07
C TYR A 14 -34.25 -17.77 -6.77
N GLU A 15 -33.54 -18.90 -6.64
CA GLU A 15 -32.40 -18.96 -5.71
C GLU A 15 -31.28 -18.12 -6.33
N PRO A 16 -30.94 -16.96 -5.74
CA PRO A 16 -29.81 -16.19 -6.23
C PRO A 16 -28.56 -17.05 -6.10
N ALA A 17 -27.96 -17.43 -7.23
CA ALA A 17 -26.69 -18.14 -7.23
C ALA A 17 -25.70 -17.34 -6.36
N ARG A 18 -25.20 -17.97 -5.30
CA ARG A 18 -24.21 -17.33 -4.41
C ARG A 18 -23.01 -16.94 -5.26
N ALA A 19 -22.76 -15.65 -5.41
CA ALA A 19 -21.60 -15.15 -6.12
C ALA A 19 -20.32 -15.81 -5.60
N SER A 20 -19.43 -16.21 -6.50
CA SER A 20 -18.16 -16.82 -6.12
C SER A 20 -17.31 -15.79 -5.35
N PHE A 21 -16.30 -16.25 -4.60
CA PHE A 21 -15.41 -15.32 -3.90
C PHE A 21 -14.60 -14.45 -4.89
N VAL A 22 -14.26 -15.03 -6.04
CA VAL A 22 -13.53 -14.33 -7.10
C VAL A 22 -14.40 -13.23 -7.71
N ASP A 23 -15.71 -13.48 -7.91
CA ASP A 23 -16.64 -12.46 -8.42
C ASP A 23 -16.77 -11.30 -7.43
N LEU A 24 -16.73 -11.60 -6.12
CA LEU A 24 -16.76 -10.56 -5.08
C LEU A 24 -15.51 -9.69 -5.11
N VAL A 25 -14.31 -10.28 -5.22
CA VAL A 25 -13.05 -9.54 -5.37
C VAL A 25 -13.08 -8.69 -6.64
N ARG A 26 -13.55 -9.25 -7.74
CA ARG A 26 -13.69 -8.53 -9.01
C ARG A 26 -14.65 -7.35 -8.89
N ALA A 27 -15.80 -7.53 -8.26
CA ALA A 27 -16.75 -6.45 -8.02
C ALA A 27 -16.15 -5.30 -7.18
N GLU A 28 -15.36 -5.63 -6.12
CA GLU A 28 -14.65 -4.62 -5.33
C GLU A 28 -13.59 -3.89 -6.16
N LEU A 29 -12.84 -4.60 -7.02
CA LEU A 29 -11.89 -3.99 -7.95
C LEU A 29 -12.58 -3.07 -8.96
N GLU A 30 -13.67 -3.53 -9.59
CA GLU A 30 -14.45 -2.74 -10.54
C GLU A 30 -15.02 -1.48 -9.88
N LYS A 31 -15.49 -1.57 -8.63
CA LYS A 31 -15.94 -0.44 -7.84
C LYS A 31 -14.84 0.62 -7.67
N ILE A 32 -13.62 0.20 -7.30
CA ILE A 32 -12.46 1.07 -7.17
C ILE A 32 -12.12 1.71 -8.51
N LEU A 33 -11.98 0.91 -9.57
CA LEU A 33 -11.51 1.36 -10.87
C LEU A 33 -12.56 2.16 -11.68
N SER A 34 -13.84 2.04 -11.36
CA SER A 34 -14.91 2.82 -11.99
C SER A 34 -14.96 4.27 -11.53
N GLN A 35 -14.47 4.57 -10.32
CA GLN A 35 -14.54 5.90 -9.74
C GLN A 35 -13.42 6.80 -10.27
N ARG A 36 -13.78 7.96 -10.84
CA ARG A 36 -12.81 8.94 -11.35
C ARG A 36 -11.77 9.39 -10.30
N PRO A 37 -12.15 9.74 -9.05
CA PRO A 37 -11.18 10.14 -8.03
C PRO A 37 -10.14 9.05 -7.75
N GLN A 38 -10.56 7.78 -7.71
CA GLN A 38 -9.64 6.65 -7.44
C GLN A 38 -8.60 6.50 -8.55
N ARG A 39 -9.03 6.61 -9.81
CA ARG A 39 -8.10 6.54 -10.96
C ARG A 39 -7.06 7.66 -10.93
N TRP A 40 -7.47 8.88 -10.57
CA TRP A 40 -6.53 9.99 -10.40
C TRP A 40 -5.55 9.74 -9.25
N LEU A 41 -6.01 9.25 -8.11
CA LEU A 41 -5.12 8.92 -6.98
C LEU A 41 -4.10 7.84 -7.34
N ILE A 42 -4.51 6.80 -8.08
CA ILE A 42 -3.59 5.77 -8.59
C ILE A 42 -2.56 6.40 -9.54
N GLY A 43 -3.00 7.20 -10.49
CA GLY A 43 -2.11 7.90 -11.43
C GLY A 43 -1.12 8.82 -10.72
N ILE A 44 -1.59 9.61 -9.75
CA ILE A 44 -0.74 10.48 -8.92
C ILE A 44 0.28 9.64 -8.14
N ALA A 45 -0.14 8.54 -7.51
CA ALA A 45 0.76 7.67 -6.76
C ALA A 45 1.90 7.11 -7.63
N VAL A 46 1.58 6.66 -8.85
CA VAL A 46 2.57 6.14 -9.80
C VAL A 46 3.52 7.24 -10.28
N LEU A 47 3.03 8.46 -10.53
CA LEU A 47 3.86 9.57 -11.02
C LEU A 47 4.71 10.21 -9.91
N LEU A 48 4.25 10.22 -8.68
CA LEU A 48 5.02 10.78 -7.56
C LEU A 48 6.32 10.01 -7.32
N ALA A 49 6.35 8.69 -7.53
CA ALA A 49 7.55 7.89 -7.34
C ALA A 49 8.74 8.37 -8.16
N PRO A 50 8.67 8.43 -9.51
CA PRO A 50 9.81 8.88 -10.32
C PRO A 50 10.10 10.37 -10.12
N LEU A 51 9.09 11.21 -9.90
CA LEU A 51 9.31 12.65 -9.65
C LEU A 51 10.13 12.87 -8.37
N ALA A 52 9.76 12.21 -7.28
CA ALA A 52 10.52 12.28 -6.04
C ALA A 52 11.90 11.65 -6.19
N ALA A 53 12.04 10.51 -6.90
CA ALA A 53 13.34 9.90 -7.19
C ALA A 53 14.29 10.86 -7.93
N ILE A 54 13.78 11.59 -8.92
CA ILE A 54 14.56 12.63 -9.63
C ILE A 54 15.03 13.70 -8.65
N VAL A 55 14.15 14.22 -7.81
CA VAL A 55 14.48 15.24 -6.80
C VAL A 55 15.58 14.73 -5.86
N PHE A 56 15.45 13.51 -5.35
CA PHE A 56 16.46 12.93 -4.46
C PHE A 56 17.80 12.71 -5.17
N CYS A 57 17.82 12.22 -6.40
CA CYS A 57 19.06 12.08 -7.18
C CYS A 57 19.75 13.44 -7.41
N ILE A 58 19.00 14.49 -7.76
CA ILE A 58 19.54 15.83 -7.96
C ILE A 58 20.03 16.44 -6.64
N SER A 59 19.43 16.09 -5.50
CA SER A 59 19.81 16.61 -4.19
C SER A 59 21.07 15.99 -3.60
N LEU A 60 21.52 14.83 -4.09
CA LEU A 60 22.71 14.13 -3.56
C LEU A 60 23.96 15.01 -3.43
N PRO A 61 24.34 15.84 -4.42
CA PRO A 61 25.49 16.73 -4.28
C PRO A 61 25.35 17.74 -3.13
N VAL A 62 24.13 18.23 -2.89
CA VAL A 62 23.86 19.24 -1.86
C VAL A 62 23.77 18.59 -0.48
N THR A 63 23.16 17.40 -0.39
CA THR A 63 22.88 16.73 0.89
C THR A 63 24.05 15.92 1.41
N GLN A 64 24.84 15.33 0.49
CA GLN A 64 25.94 14.43 0.83
C GLN A 64 27.33 14.96 0.40
N GLY A 65 27.37 16.10 -0.31
CA GLY A 65 28.63 16.67 -0.80
C GLY A 65 29.33 15.80 -1.86
N LYS A 66 28.66 14.79 -2.42
CA LYS A 66 29.21 13.85 -3.40
C LYS A 66 28.56 14.09 -4.76
N THR A 67 29.36 14.18 -5.81
CA THR A 67 28.84 14.15 -7.19
C THR A 67 28.29 12.76 -7.52
N LEU A 68 27.39 12.64 -8.48
CA LEU A 68 26.85 11.34 -8.92
C LEU A 68 27.96 10.39 -9.38
N ASP A 69 29.05 10.92 -9.99
CA ASP A 69 30.21 10.14 -10.42
C ASP A 69 30.97 9.51 -9.26
N GLY A 70 31.02 10.21 -8.10
CA GLY A 70 31.68 9.75 -6.88
C GLY A 70 30.78 8.92 -5.97
N THR A 71 29.51 8.73 -6.34
CA THR A 71 28.54 7.99 -5.53
C THR A 71 28.42 6.54 -6.02
N ALA A 72 28.44 5.57 -5.12
CA ALA A 72 28.27 4.16 -5.47
C ALA A 72 26.88 3.92 -6.07
N THR A 73 26.78 2.99 -7.03
CA THR A 73 25.49 2.66 -7.70
C THR A 73 24.39 2.29 -6.72
N GLY A 74 24.72 1.53 -5.67
CA GLY A 74 23.77 1.17 -4.61
C GLY A 74 23.26 2.38 -3.83
N GLU A 75 24.10 3.39 -3.57
CA GLU A 75 23.69 4.64 -2.92
C GLU A 75 22.74 5.46 -3.80
N VAL A 76 23.03 5.52 -5.12
CA VAL A 76 22.13 6.18 -6.10
C VAL A 76 20.78 5.48 -6.14
N LEU A 77 20.78 4.13 -6.15
CA LEU A 77 19.54 3.35 -6.11
C LEU A 77 18.79 3.59 -4.81
N THR A 78 19.46 3.56 -3.65
CA THR A 78 18.83 3.82 -2.35
C THR A 78 18.19 5.22 -2.31
N ALA A 79 18.92 6.24 -2.76
CA ALA A 79 18.37 7.60 -2.85
C ALA A 79 17.15 7.67 -3.77
N SER A 80 17.19 6.99 -4.92
CA SER A 80 16.05 6.93 -5.84
C SER A 80 14.85 6.25 -5.23
N LEU A 81 15.04 5.19 -4.43
CA LEU A 81 13.98 4.43 -3.79
C LEU A 81 13.20 5.24 -2.74
N LEU A 82 13.74 6.36 -2.21
CA LEU A 82 12.97 7.32 -1.43
C LEU A 82 11.76 7.89 -2.21
N GLY A 83 11.78 7.79 -3.54
CA GLY A 83 10.62 8.09 -4.37
C GLY A 83 9.43 7.14 -4.11
N ILE A 84 9.68 5.90 -3.67
CA ILE A 84 8.62 4.96 -3.30
C ILE A 84 7.89 5.40 -2.04
N ASP A 85 8.54 6.15 -1.14
CA ASP A 85 7.88 6.70 0.05
C ASP A 85 6.80 7.70 -0.33
N ALA A 86 7.06 8.53 -1.35
CA ALA A 86 6.06 9.46 -1.89
C ALA A 86 4.87 8.71 -2.51
N ALA A 87 5.12 7.64 -3.29
CA ALA A 87 4.08 6.77 -3.80
C ALA A 87 3.32 6.06 -2.68
N THR A 88 4.00 5.70 -1.59
CA THR A 88 3.39 5.05 -0.41
C THR A 88 2.41 5.99 0.30
N ILE A 89 2.76 7.27 0.47
CA ILE A 89 1.83 8.26 1.03
C ILE A 89 0.59 8.38 0.14
N ALA A 90 0.76 8.43 -1.17
CA ALA A 90 -0.37 8.48 -2.10
C ALA A 90 -1.20 7.18 -2.08
N ALA A 91 -0.57 6.01 -1.90
CA ALA A 91 -1.25 4.72 -1.75
C ALA A 91 -2.06 4.66 -0.44
N ILE A 92 -1.57 5.26 0.65
CA ILE A 92 -2.34 5.42 1.90
C ILE A 92 -3.60 6.23 1.63
N VAL A 93 -3.47 7.39 0.97
CA VAL A 93 -4.61 8.24 0.63
C VAL A 93 -5.61 7.50 -0.25
N PHE A 94 -5.11 6.82 -1.30
CA PHE A 94 -5.92 5.99 -2.18
C PHE A 94 -6.74 4.95 -1.38
N ALA A 95 -6.10 4.15 -0.55
CA ALA A 95 -6.74 3.09 0.22
C ALA A 95 -7.74 3.64 1.25
N ALA A 96 -7.38 4.72 1.94
CA ALA A 96 -8.24 5.41 2.89
C ALA A 96 -9.50 5.98 2.21
N VAL A 97 -9.36 6.57 1.03
CA VAL A 97 -10.49 7.08 0.23
C VAL A 97 -11.34 5.94 -0.30
N ALA A 98 -10.72 4.85 -0.82
CA ALA A 98 -11.45 3.70 -1.34
C ALA A 98 -12.39 3.08 -0.31
N VAL A 99 -11.97 3.03 0.95
CA VAL A 99 -12.76 2.43 2.03
C VAL A 99 -13.58 3.46 2.79
N GLY A 100 -12.98 4.60 3.13
CA GLY A 100 -13.63 5.61 3.98
C GLY A 100 -14.81 6.31 3.34
N THR A 101 -14.81 6.49 2.01
CA THR A 101 -15.94 7.09 1.29
C THR A 101 -17.18 6.22 1.31
N GLU A 102 -17.06 4.91 1.39
CA GLU A 102 -18.23 4.02 1.49
C GLU A 102 -19.03 4.26 2.78
N TYR A 103 -18.35 4.64 3.88
CA TYR A 103 -19.01 5.00 5.11
C TYR A 103 -19.69 6.38 5.03
N SER A 104 -19.02 7.35 4.42
CA SER A 104 -19.59 8.70 4.30
C SER A 104 -20.77 8.79 3.31
N THR A 105 -20.83 7.90 2.33
CA THR A 105 -21.89 7.83 1.32
C THR A 105 -22.99 6.80 1.64
N GLY A 106 -22.81 5.99 2.70
CA GLY A 106 -23.74 4.90 3.05
C GLY A 106 -23.64 3.67 2.13
N LEU A 107 -22.75 3.65 1.14
CA LEU A 107 -22.58 2.51 0.21
C LEU A 107 -22.19 1.21 0.91
N ILE A 108 -21.59 1.30 2.09
CA ILE A 108 -21.23 0.13 2.89
C ILE A 108 -22.46 -0.71 3.28
N GLN A 109 -23.60 -0.07 3.58
CA GLN A 109 -24.83 -0.77 3.90
C GLN A 109 -25.35 -1.58 2.73
N TYR A 110 -25.32 -1.00 1.52
CA TYR A 110 -25.66 -1.72 0.29
C TYR A 110 -24.75 -2.95 0.08
N SER A 111 -23.46 -2.78 0.27
CA SER A 111 -22.49 -3.88 0.15
C SER A 111 -22.79 -5.03 1.13
N ILE A 112 -23.18 -4.71 2.38
CA ILE A 112 -23.53 -5.70 3.41
C ILE A 112 -24.87 -6.39 3.07
N THR A 113 -25.81 -5.67 2.48
CA THR A 113 -27.11 -6.26 2.09
C THR A 113 -26.93 -7.28 0.97
N VAL A 114 -26.07 -6.98 -0.01
CA VAL A 114 -25.79 -7.90 -1.13
C VAL A 114 -24.90 -9.07 -0.68
N THR A 115 -23.98 -8.84 0.25
CA THR A 115 -23.06 -9.87 0.77
C THR A 115 -23.16 -9.90 2.30
N PRO A 116 -24.08 -10.71 2.88
CA PRO A 116 -24.30 -10.76 4.34
C PRO A 116 -23.10 -11.32 5.12
N ASP A 117 -22.24 -12.12 4.47
CA ASP A 117 -21.00 -12.63 5.07
C ASP A 117 -19.96 -11.50 5.12
N ARG A 118 -19.94 -10.82 6.27
CA ARG A 118 -19.05 -9.68 6.52
C ARG A 118 -17.58 -10.02 6.44
N THR A 119 -17.19 -11.24 6.85
CA THR A 119 -15.80 -11.70 6.77
C THR A 119 -15.37 -11.82 5.30
N ARG A 120 -16.21 -12.44 4.50
CA ARG A 120 -15.97 -12.64 3.07
C ARG A 120 -15.89 -11.29 2.32
N LEU A 121 -16.79 -10.35 2.65
CA LEU A 121 -16.78 -9.01 2.08
C LEU A 121 -15.49 -8.25 2.46
N LEU A 122 -15.11 -8.27 3.74
CA LEU A 122 -13.89 -7.60 4.21
C LEU A 122 -12.64 -8.16 3.55
N THR A 123 -12.54 -9.49 3.46
CA THR A 123 -11.41 -10.16 2.81
C THR A 123 -11.31 -9.78 1.34
N ALA A 124 -12.44 -9.79 0.61
CA ALA A 124 -12.46 -9.38 -0.80
C ALA A 124 -12.03 -7.92 -0.98
N LYS A 125 -12.50 -7.02 -0.13
CA LYS A 125 -12.09 -5.60 -0.11
C LYS A 125 -10.60 -5.43 0.18
N THR A 126 -10.08 -6.18 1.16
CA THR A 126 -8.65 -6.18 1.51
C THR A 126 -7.80 -6.62 0.31
N ILE A 127 -8.19 -7.70 -0.37
CA ILE A 127 -7.50 -8.19 -1.57
C ILE A 127 -7.58 -7.16 -2.71
N ALA A 128 -8.73 -6.54 -2.94
CA ALA A 128 -8.88 -5.53 -3.98
C ALA A 128 -7.95 -4.32 -3.73
N VAL A 129 -7.91 -3.79 -2.51
CA VAL A 129 -7.00 -2.70 -2.13
C VAL A 129 -5.55 -3.11 -2.27
N ALA A 130 -5.17 -4.32 -1.78
CA ALA A 130 -3.82 -4.85 -1.89
C ALA A 130 -3.37 -4.98 -3.35
N SER A 131 -4.25 -5.46 -4.23
CA SER A 131 -3.97 -5.63 -5.65
C SER A 131 -3.65 -4.29 -6.34
N VAL A 132 -4.45 -3.25 -6.07
CA VAL A 132 -4.20 -1.92 -6.63
C VAL A 132 -2.93 -1.31 -6.05
N ALA A 133 -2.70 -1.43 -4.74
CA ALA A 133 -1.48 -0.97 -4.09
C ALA A 133 -0.23 -1.70 -4.63
N ALA A 134 -0.34 -2.99 -4.96
CA ALA A 134 0.73 -3.75 -5.61
C ALA A 134 1.03 -3.22 -7.03
N VAL A 135 0.00 -2.87 -7.79
CA VAL A 135 0.17 -2.23 -9.12
C VAL A 135 0.89 -0.88 -8.97
N ILE A 136 0.52 -0.07 -7.98
CA ILE A 136 1.22 1.19 -7.67
C ILE A 136 2.69 0.93 -7.33
N GLY A 137 2.97 -0.06 -6.46
CA GLY A 137 4.32 -0.43 -6.06
C GLY A 137 5.16 -0.94 -7.22
N ILE A 138 4.63 -1.85 -8.04
CA ILE A 138 5.32 -2.40 -9.20
C ILE A 138 5.63 -1.30 -10.22
N ALA A 139 4.63 -0.51 -10.60
CA ALA A 139 4.81 0.59 -11.54
C ALA A 139 5.80 1.63 -11.00
N GLY A 140 5.68 1.99 -9.71
CA GLY A 140 6.59 2.91 -9.04
C GLY A 140 8.04 2.42 -9.05
N VAL A 141 8.28 1.16 -8.68
CA VAL A 141 9.63 0.57 -8.66
C VAL A 141 10.24 0.50 -10.06
N ILE A 142 9.47 0.16 -11.09
CA ILE A 142 9.96 0.16 -12.48
C ILE A 142 10.40 1.57 -12.89
N LEU A 143 9.58 2.58 -12.61
CA LEU A 143 9.88 3.98 -12.96
C LEU A 143 11.06 4.54 -12.14
N VAL A 144 11.12 4.25 -10.85
CA VAL A 144 12.25 4.64 -9.97
C VAL A 144 13.53 3.94 -10.40
N GLY A 145 13.48 2.66 -10.74
CA GLY A 145 14.62 1.93 -11.31
C GLY A 145 15.10 2.55 -12.62
N ALA A 146 14.18 2.99 -13.48
CA ALA A 146 14.56 3.71 -14.71
C ALA A 146 15.24 5.04 -14.40
N VAL A 147 14.77 5.81 -13.41
CA VAL A 147 15.43 7.05 -12.95
C VAL A 147 16.83 6.75 -12.42
N ALA A 148 16.98 5.76 -11.53
CA ALA A 148 18.28 5.37 -10.98
C ALA A 148 19.25 4.91 -12.07
N GLY A 149 18.77 4.06 -12.98
CA GLY A 149 19.58 3.57 -14.10
C GLY A 149 20.03 4.69 -15.05
N THR A 150 19.17 5.64 -15.37
CA THR A 150 19.54 6.80 -16.19
C THR A 150 20.51 7.73 -15.46
N ALA A 151 20.34 7.94 -14.15
CA ALA A 151 21.28 8.71 -13.34
C ALA A 151 22.67 8.05 -13.33
N VAL A 152 22.75 6.74 -13.17
CA VAL A 152 23.98 5.96 -13.22
C VAL A 152 24.61 6.01 -14.62
N ALA A 153 23.82 5.85 -15.69
CA ALA A 153 24.30 5.93 -17.06
C ALA A 153 24.88 7.31 -17.42
N GLY A 154 24.30 8.37 -16.86
CA GLY A 154 24.81 9.74 -17.00
C GLY A 154 26.25 9.94 -16.46
N THR A 155 26.71 9.04 -15.60
CA THR A 155 28.11 9.02 -15.08
C THR A 155 29.08 8.13 -15.89
N GLY A 156 28.69 7.64 -17.07
CA GLY A 156 29.49 6.75 -17.90
C GLY A 156 29.47 5.27 -17.47
N ARG A 157 28.70 4.91 -16.45
CA ARG A 157 28.45 3.52 -16.02
C ARG A 157 27.30 2.91 -16.83
N SER A 158 27.10 1.59 -16.72
CA SER A 158 26.02 0.94 -17.44
C SER A 158 24.66 1.16 -16.70
N PHE A 159 23.59 1.39 -17.47
CA PHE A 159 22.23 1.45 -16.94
C PHE A 159 21.87 0.22 -16.10
N VAL A 160 22.33 -0.96 -16.50
CA VAL A 160 22.02 -2.23 -15.82
C VAL A 160 22.83 -2.46 -14.55
N ASP A 161 23.80 -1.61 -14.22
CA ASP A 161 24.61 -1.75 -13.00
C ASP A 161 23.75 -1.62 -11.73
N ILE A 162 22.56 -0.98 -11.82
CA ILE A 162 21.60 -0.96 -10.74
C ILE A 162 21.04 -2.35 -10.36
N LEU A 163 21.14 -3.32 -11.26
CA LEU A 163 20.75 -4.71 -11.03
C LEU A 163 21.88 -5.56 -10.45
N GLY A 164 23.05 -4.95 -10.20
CA GLY A 164 24.15 -5.61 -9.52
C GLY A 164 23.94 -5.73 -8.00
N GLY A 165 24.62 -6.69 -7.38
CA GLY A 165 24.63 -6.86 -5.92
C GLY A 165 23.24 -7.00 -5.30
N SER A 166 22.88 -6.08 -4.38
CA SER A 166 21.59 -6.06 -3.67
C SER A 166 20.46 -5.39 -4.47
N GLY A 167 20.74 -4.79 -5.63
CA GLY A 167 19.79 -4.02 -6.42
C GLY A 167 18.45 -4.71 -6.69
N PRO A 168 18.41 -5.96 -7.19
CA PRO A 168 17.16 -6.67 -7.42
C PRO A 168 16.32 -6.87 -6.15
N ARG A 169 17.00 -7.14 -5.02
CA ARG A 169 16.33 -7.28 -3.72
C ARG A 169 15.75 -5.95 -3.26
N MET A 170 16.49 -4.86 -3.42
CA MET A 170 16.04 -3.51 -3.06
C MET A 170 14.80 -3.11 -3.87
N LEU A 171 14.83 -3.32 -5.19
CA LEU A 171 13.70 -3.05 -6.07
C LEU A 171 12.49 -3.92 -5.70
N ALA A 172 12.65 -5.23 -5.62
CA ALA A 172 11.55 -6.15 -5.33
C ALA A 172 10.94 -5.92 -3.93
N GLY A 173 11.77 -5.70 -2.91
CA GLY A 173 11.32 -5.46 -1.54
C GLY A 173 10.57 -4.15 -1.39
N SER A 174 10.94 -3.11 -2.13
CA SER A 174 10.29 -1.80 -2.07
C SER A 174 8.85 -1.81 -2.61
N ILE A 175 8.45 -2.81 -3.40
CA ILE A 175 7.06 -2.99 -3.83
C ILE A 175 6.13 -3.17 -2.62
N LEU A 176 6.63 -3.75 -1.52
CA LEU A 176 5.83 -4.02 -0.33
C LEU A 176 5.41 -2.77 0.44
N MET A 177 6.13 -1.64 0.30
CA MET A 177 5.82 -0.42 1.05
C MET A 177 4.42 0.14 0.74
N PRO A 178 4.05 0.43 -0.53
CA PRO A 178 2.70 0.90 -0.85
C PRO A 178 1.61 -0.12 -0.49
N VAL A 179 1.90 -1.42 -0.64
CA VAL A 179 0.96 -2.49 -0.28
C VAL A 179 0.68 -2.49 1.22
N PHE A 180 1.73 -2.53 2.02
CA PHE A 180 1.62 -2.62 3.47
C PHE A 180 0.92 -1.39 4.06
N TYR A 181 1.42 -0.18 3.75
CA TYR A 181 0.85 1.05 4.29
C TYR A 181 -0.51 1.40 3.68
N GLY A 182 -0.77 1.02 2.43
CA GLY A 182 -2.11 1.09 1.84
C GLY A 182 -3.11 0.21 2.60
N LEU A 183 -2.74 -1.03 2.93
CA LEU A 183 -3.59 -1.91 3.74
C LEU A 183 -3.84 -1.35 5.14
N LEU A 184 -2.81 -0.80 5.80
CA LEU A 184 -3.00 -0.10 7.07
C LEU A 184 -4.00 1.05 6.92
N GLY A 185 -3.91 1.85 5.84
CA GLY A 185 -4.86 2.91 5.53
C GLY A 185 -6.29 2.42 5.44
N ALA A 186 -6.50 1.31 4.73
CA ALA A 186 -7.81 0.66 4.64
C ALA A 186 -8.30 0.19 6.01
N PHE A 187 -7.46 -0.45 6.83
CA PHE A 187 -7.84 -0.93 8.16
C PHE A 187 -8.18 0.21 9.12
N PHE A 188 -7.39 1.29 9.15
CA PHE A 188 -7.71 2.47 9.95
C PHE A 188 -9.01 3.13 9.50
N ALA A 189 -9.25 3.23 8.18
CA ALA A 189 -10.51 3.77 7.66
C ALA A 189 -11.71 2.90 8.08
N LEU A 190 -11.59 1.57 8.05
CA LEU A 190 -12.60 0.62 8.50
C LEU A 190 -12.89 0.75 10.00
N VAL A 191 -11.83 0.75 10.82
CA VAL A 191 -11.94 0.79 12.29
C VAL A 191 -12.61 2.07 12.76
N PHE A 192 -12.20 3.21 12.22
CA PHE A 192 -12.70 4.52 12.64
C PHE A 192 -13.86 5.02 11.79
N ARG A 193 -14.21 4.33 10.69
CA ARG A 193 -15.28 4.71 9.73
C ARG A 193 -15.10 6.12 9.16
N LYS A 194 -13.86 6.57 9.00
CA LYS A 194 -13.50 7.90 8.53
C LYS A 194 -12.28 7.85 7.62
N THR A 195 -12.36 8.50 6.47
CA THR A 195 -11.23 8.63 5.53
C THR A 195 -10.02 9.31 6.20
N ALA A 196 -10.27 10.35 7.01
CA ALA A 196 -9.20 11.06 7.71
C ALA A 196 -8.37 10.13 8.64
N ALA A 197 -9.01 9.21 9.36
CA ALA A 197 -8.30 8.24 10.19
C ALA A 197 -7.49 7.25 9.35
N GLY A 198 -8.02 6.84 8.18
CA GLY A 198 -7.30 6.00 7.22
C GLY A 198 -6.04 6.65 6.66
N ILE A 199 -6.03 7.99 6.56
CA ILE A 199 -4.84 8.74 6.12
C ILE A 199 -3.89 8.96 7.30
N LEU A 200 -4.38 9.53 8.39
CA LEU A 200 -3.53 9.95 9.51
C LEU A 200 -2.93 8.76 10.29
N GLY A 201 -3.67 7.66 10.45
CA GLY A 201 -3.20 6.50 11.20
C GLY A 201 -1.88 5.93 10.67
N PRO A 202 -1.81 5.48 9.40
CA PRO A 202 -0.56 4.96 8.84
C PRO A 202 0.56 5.99 8.76
N ILE A 203 0.24 7.27 8.47
CA ILE A 203 1.24 8.35 8.49
C ILE A 203 1.81 8.51 9.90
N THR A 204 0.99 8.43 10.94
CA THR A 204 1.46 8.47 12.34
C THR A 204 2.40 7.30 12.63
N VAL A 205 2.06 6.09 12.18
CA VAL A 205 2.95 4.92 12.34
C VAL A 205 4.29 5.14 11.63
N LEU A 206 4.29 5.69 10.42
CA LEU A 206 5.50 6.06 9.66
C LEU A 206 6.34 7.10 10.41
N VAL A 207 5.72 8.19 10.86
CA VAL A 207 6.40 9.28 11.57
C VAL A 207 6.98 8.79 12.88
N ILE A 208 6.25 7.99 13.66
CA ILE A 208 6.77 7.41 14.91
C ILE A 208 7.99 6.56 14.62
N ALA A 209 7.97 5.70 13.60
CA ALA A 209 9.12 4.89 13.22
C ALA A 209 10.35 5.77 12.88
N ALA A 210 10.15 6.86 12.15
CA ALA A 210 11.22 7.78 11.77
C ALA A 210 11.84 8.54 12.97
N ILE A 211 11.03 8.93 13.96
CA ILE A 211 11.50 9.72 15.11
C ILE A 211 12.06 8.88 16.26
N ILE A 212 11.82 7.57 16.30
CA ILE A 212 12.33 6.68 17.35
C ILE A 212 13.86 6.80 17.48
N GLY A 213 14.57 6.91 16.35
CA GLY A 213 16.02 7.06 16.33
C GLY A 213 16.56 8.32 17.05
N TRP A 214 15.71 9.34 17.28
CA TRP A 214 16.09 10.57 17.97
C TRP A 214 16.11 10.43 19.49
N PHE A 215 15.49 9.39 20.05
CA PHE A 215 15.42 9.15 21.49
C PHE A 215 16.65 8.44 22.07
N GLY A 216 17.72 8.30 21.29
CA GLY A 216 18.96 7.67 21.70
C GLY A 216 19.04 6.17 21.38
N ALA A 217 20.26 5.64 21.46
CA ALA A 217 20.56 4.28 21.00
C ALA A 217 19.81 3.19 21.77
N GLU A 218 19.65 3.34 23.09
CA GLU A 218 18.96 2.35 23.92
C GLU A 218 17.48 2.18 23.52
N VAL A 219 16.77 3.30 23.36
CA VAL A 219 15.36 3.31 22.93
C VAL A 219 15.22 2.81 21.51
N SER A 220 16.11 3.26 20.61
CA SER A 220 16.10 2.86 19.20
C SER A 220 16.32 1.36 19.04
N GLN A 221 17.27 0.75 19.75
CA GLN A 221 17.53 -0.70 19.67
C GLN A 221 16.33 -1.56 20.08
N VAL A 222 15.47 -1.07 20.98
CA VAL A 222 14.31 -1.82 21.46
C VAL A 222 13.07 -1.58 20.60
N LEU A 223 12.80 -0.33 20.22
CA LEU A 223 11.55 0.05 19.57
C LEU A 223 11.60 -0.03 18.03
N THR A 224 12.75 0.28 17.42
CA THR A 224 12.87 0.24 15.95
C THR A 224 12.55 -1.15 15.37
N PRO A 225 13.05 -2.28 15.94
CA PRO A 225 12.80 -3.61 15.42
C PRO A 225 11.32 -4.00 15.31
N VAL A 226 10.44 -3.43 16.13
CA VAL A 226 9.01 -3.74 16.10
C VAL A 226 8.21 -2.87 15.15
N THR A 227 8.85 -1.89 14.52
CA THR A 227 8.18 -1.01 13.55
C THR A 227 8.00 -1.70 12.20
N PRO A 228 6.91 -1.40 11.48
CA PRO A 228 6.74 -1.92 10.12
C PRO A 228 7.84 -1.43 9.16
N LEU A 229 8.35 -0.22 9.38
CA LEU A 229 9.39 0.38 8.55
C LEU A 229 10.67 -0.44 8.58
N ALA A 230 11.15 -0.83 9.78
CA ALA A 230 12.30 -1.71 9.93
C ALA A 230 12.08 -3.07 9.23
N GLY A 231 10.87 -3.62 9.34
CA GLY A 231 10.51 -4.87 8.64
C GLY A 231 10.61 -4.74 7.12
N LEU A 232 10.08 -3.66 6.56
CA LEU A 232 10.12 -3.37 5.12
C LEU A 232 11.55 -3.12 4.63
N HIS A 233 12.34 -2.31 5.36
CA HIS A 233 13.74 -2.04 5.05
C HIS A 233 14.60 -3.29 5.14
N SER A 234 14.38 -4.15 6.15
CA SER A 234 15.10 -5.42 6.28
C SER A 234 14.82 -6.39 5.13
N ILE A 235 13.58 -6.45 4.63
CA ILE A 235 13.23 -7.28 3.49
C ILE A 235 13.87 -6.73 2.21
N SER A 236 13.79 -5.43 1.98
CA SER A 236 14.37 -4.78 0.80
C SER A 236 15.91 -4.71 0.84
N GLY A 237 16.53 -4.88 2.01
CA GLY A 237 17.98 -4.82 2.15
C GLY A 237 18.54 -3.40 2.16
N ILE A 238 17.72 -2.39 2.44
CA ILE A 238 18.11 -0.99 2.65
C ILE A 238 18.24 -0.64 4.13
N ALA A 239 17.88 -1.57 5.03
CA ALA A 239 17.99 -1.39 6.48
C ALA A 239 19.43 -1.15 6.91
N SER A 240 19.60 -0.32 7.95
CA SER A 240 20.88 -0.06 8.58
C SER A 240 20.73 0.07 10.10
N GLY A 241 21.77 -0.26 10.83
CA GLY A 241 21.78 -0.15 12.30
C GLY A 241 20.65 -0.94 12.96
N ALA A 242 19.87 -0.27 13.83
CA ALA A 242 18.77 -0.89 14.57
C ALA A 242 17.57 -1.34 13.70
N GLU A 243 17.49 -0.88 12.44
CA GLU A 243 16.46 -1.33 11.50
C GLU A 243 16.77 -2.71 10.90
N ASP A 244 18.04 -3.12 10.87
CA ASP A 244 18.42 -4.41 10.27
C ASP A 244 18.14 -5.58 11.21
N ILE A 245 16.92 -6.06 11.16
CA ILE A 245 16.47 -7.26 11.89
C ILE A 245 16.53 -8.53 11.05
N GLY A 246 17.03 -8.41 9.82
CA GLY A 246 17.05 -9.48 8.83
C GLY A 246 15.69 -9.73 8.16
N PRO A 247 15.69 -10.34 6.96
CA PRO A 247 14.49 -10.45 6.13
C PRO A 247 13.40 -11.35 6.73
N LEU A 248 13.79 -12.38 7.46
CA LEU A 248 12.83 -13.30 8.09
C LEU A 248 12.08 -12.61 9.24
N ALA A 249 12.81 -11.97 10.17
CA ALA A 249 12.20 -11.25 11.27
C ALA A 249 11.38 -10.06 10.75
N GLY A 250 11.87 -9.35 9.71
CA GLY A 250 11.11 -8.31 9.01
C GLY A 250 9.78 -8.83 8.48
N GLY A 251 9.78 -9.97 7.81
CA GLY A 251 8.57 -10.62 7.31
C GLY A 251 7.57 -10.97 8.43
N ILE A 252 8.06 -11.52 9.53
CA ILE A 252 7.23 -11.83 10.71
C ILE A 252 6.62 -10.56 11.30
N THR A 253 7.40 -9.49 11.45
CA THR A 253 6.91 -8.20 11.95
C THR A 253 5.77 -7.69 11.08
N LEU A 254 5.92 -7.69 9.74
CA LEU A 254 4.86 -7.24 8.83
C LEU A 254 3.60 -8.10 8.92
N ILE A 255 3.75 -9.44 8.97
CA ILE A 255 2.63 -10.36 9.10
C ILE A 255 1.87 -10.08 10.41
N VAL A 256 2.56 -9.90 11.53
CA VAL A 256 1.93 -9.59 12.82
C VAL A 256 1.14 -8.29 12.74
N TRP A 257 1.71 -7.22 12.17
CA TRP A 257 1.02 -5.95 12.00
C TRP A 257 -0.24 -6.08 11.14
N LEU A 258 -0.16 -6.83 10.01
CA LEU A 258 -1.31 -7.03 9.13
C LEU A 258 -2.39 -7.89 9.78
N LEU A 259 -2.02 -8.96 10.51
CA LEU A 259 -2.96 -9.81 11.22
C LEU A 259 -3.67 -9.05 12.34
N VAL A 260 -2.94 -8.24 13.11
CA VAL A 260 -3.52 -7.40 14.17
C VAL A 260 -4.46 -6.35 13.55
N GLY A 261 -4.01 -5.64 12.51
CA GLY A 261 -4.81 -4.64 11.82
C GLY A 261 -6.08 -5.23 11.22
N TYR A 262 -5.96 -6.35 10.50
CA TYR A 262 -7.09 -7.07 9.91
C TYR A 262 -8.03 -7.60 11.00
N GLY A 263 -7.51 -8.19 12.08
CA GLY A 263 -8.29 -8.73 13.17
C GLY A 263 -9.12 -7.65 13.88
N ILE A 264 -8.52 -6.48 14.16
CA ILE A 264 -9.24 -5.34 14.75
C ILE A 264 -10.32 -4.82 13.77
N ALA A 265 -9.99 -4.70 12.48
CA ALA A 265 -10.93 -4.26 11.46
C ALA A 265 -12.11 -5.24 11.35
N LEU A 266 -11.84 -6.55 11.33
CA LEU A 266 -12.86 -7.59 11.27
C LEU A 266 -13.77 -7.58 12.51
N TRP A 267 -13.15 -7.54 13.71
CA TRP A 267 -13.89 -7.45 14.96
C TRP A 267 -14.84 -6.24 14.98
N ARG A 268 -14.35 -5.08 14.54
CA ARG A 268 -15.15 -3.86 14.46
C ARG A 268 -16.27 -3.96 13.43
N PHE A 269 -15.97 -4.55 12.27
CA PHE A 269 -16.89 -4.69 11.16
C PHE A 269 -18.03 -5.68 11.44
N THR A 270 -17.75 -6.73 12.26
CA THR A 270 -18.74 -7.75 12.60
C THR A 270 -19.63 -7.37 13.76
N ARG A 271 -19.14 -6.60 14.74
CA ARG A 271 -19.86 -6.32 16.00
C ARG A 271 -20.74 -5.06 16.00
N LYS A 272 -20.49 -4.10 15.13
CA LYS A 272 -21.33 -2.90 15.06
C LYS A 272 -22.07 -2.87 13.74
N ASP A 273 -23.39 -2.67 13.83
CA ASP A 273 -24.19 -2.37 12.66
C ASP A 273 -23.63 -1.15 11.96
N ALA A 274 -23.50 -1.29 10.65
CA ALA A 274 -22.94 -0.25 9.80
C ALA A 274 -23.87 0.95 9.73
#